data_1de939a7b505a2f23e9ebb5acf8e2fcd
#
_entry.id   1de939a7b505a2f23e9ebb5acf8e2fcd
#
_cell.length_a   1.000
_cell.length_b   1.000
_cell.length_c   1.000
_cell.angle_alpha   90.00
_cell.angle_beta   90.00
_cell.angle_gamma   90.00
#
_symmetry.space_group_name_H-M   'P 1'
#
loop_
_entity.id
_entity.type
_entity.pdbx_description
1 polymer ?
#
loop_
_entity_poly.entity_id
_entity_poly.type
_entity_poly.pdbx_seq_one_letter_code
_entity_poly.pdbx_strand_id
1 'polypeptide(L)'
;LNMEGTSNIAKNVQFVQKNRKMFNEEPLKPIDFNDFGFRINYKTEGKRNVGSPLIKRIIDEWNETKKVFRLIKRFTFEHENYPLRVDCSIVRSSKQKGRRLIPEYRIETSNVFNNPETYEVEIELMKRRFPTSVGVFANDDQFVDVKNVLKIFKKTIMVVLSGLQNSNFPISFSEEAGVLRNYMNMLYDGKPQDRRITSRDFVGFSSVSLEMPN
;
A
#
# COMPACT_ATOMS: atom_id res chain seq x y z
N LEU A 1 25.37 13.92 21.25
CA LEU A 1 24.03 13.70 21.79
C LEU A 1 24.20 13.29 23.25
N ASN A 2 23.90 14.19 24.19
CA ASN A 2 23.95 13.93 25.62
C ASN A 2 22.92 12.86 26.00
N MET A 3 23.16 12.11 27.08
CA MET A 3 22.27 11.03 27.53
C MET A 3 20.79 11.43 27.69
N GLU A 4 20.50 12.70 27.94
CA GLU A 4 19.13 13.25 27.96
C GLU A 4 18.43 13.22 26.59
N GLY A 5 19.19 13.32 25.49
CA GLY A 5 18.63 13.21 24.12
C GLY A 5 18.15 11.80 23.77
N THR A 6 18.78 10.75 24.33
CA THR A 6 18.39 9.36 24.07
C THR A 6 17.06 8.98 24.74
N SER A 7 16.70 9.56 25.88
CA SER A 7 15.42 9.27 26.54
C SER A 7 14.21 9.86 25.81
N ASN A 8 14.38 11.00 25.13
CA ASN A 8 13.31 11.64 24.35
C ASN A 8 13.14 10.98 22.97
N ILE A 9 14.22 10.48 22.37
CA ILE A 9 14.16 9.69 21.12
C ILE A 9 13.35 8.41 21.32
N ALA A 10 13.47 7.75 22.50
CA ALA A 10 12.80 6.51 22.81
C ALA A 10 11.26 6.62 22.86
N LYS A 11 10.69 7.81 23.10
CA LYS A 11 9.23 8.01 23.16
C LYS A 11 8.56 8.11 21.79
N ASN A 12 9.28 8.61 20.77
CA ASN A 12 8.69 8.94 19.47
C ASN A 12 9.30 8.15 18.29
N VAL A 13 10.31 7.31 18.55
CA VAL A 13 10.99 6.55 17.51
C VAL A 13 10.78 5.05 17.72
N GLN A 14 10.38 4.37 16.66
CA GLN A 14 10.27 2.91 16.64
C GLN A 14 11.22 2.33 15.60
N PHE A 15 11.93 1.28 15.99
CA PHE A 15 12.75 0.49 15.09
C PHE A 15 12.01 -0.80 14.72
N VAL A 16 11.74 -0.96 13.44
CA VAL A 16 11.01 -2.11 12.92
C VAL A 16 11.84 -2.80 11.85
N GLN A 17 12.04 -4.09 12.01
CA GLN A 17 12.67 -4.91 10.99
C GLN A 17 11.59 -5.65 10.20
N LYS A 18 11.60 -5.46 8.87
CA LYS A 18 10.73 -6.20 7.95
C LYS A 18 11.44 -7.45 7.48
N ASN A 19 10.87 -8.61 7.79
CA ASN A 19 11.41 -9.90 7.39
C ASN A 19 10.51 -10.53 6.33
N ARG A 20 11.11 -11.15 5.31
CA ARG A 20 10.38 -11.98 4.36
C ARG A 20 10.00 -13.30 5.03
N LYS A 21 8.80 -13.78 4.78
CA LYS A 21 8.43 -15.14 5.17
C LYS A 21 9.12 -16.12 4.25
N MET A 22 9.62 -17.22 4.85
CA MET A 22 10.22 -18.33 4.14
C MET A 22 9.21 -19.46 4.01
N PHE A 23 9.25 -20.18 2.91
CA PHE A 23 8.54 -21.42 2.69
C PHE A 23 9.51 -22.41 2.02
N ASN A 24 9.71 -23.58 2.60
CA ASN A 24 10.70 -24.55 2.15
C ASN A 24 12.10 -23.93 1.90
N GLU A 25 12.58 -23.14 2.89
CA GLU A 25 13.87 -22.45 2.86
C GLU A 25 14.00 -21.32 1.81
N GLU A 26 12.98 -21.10 0.97
CA GLU A 26 12.96 -20.03 0.01
C GLU A 26 12.08 -18.84 0.47
N PRO A 27 12.50 -17.59 0.19
CA PRO A 27 11.67 -16.42 0.49
C PRO A 27 10.44 -16.38 -0.39
N LEU A 28 9.25 -16.27 0.23
CA LEU A 28 8.01 -16.10 -0.51
C LEU A 28 8.08 -14.84 -1.37
N LYS A 29 7.85 -15.01 -2.66
CA LYS A 29 7.82 -13.91 -3.62
C LYS A 29 6.48 -13.17 -3.54
N PRO A 30 6.46 -11.85 -3.76
CA PRO A 30 5.20 -11.13 -3.92
C PRO A 30 4.41 -11.68 -5.11
N ILE A 31 3.08 -11.62 -5.00
CA ILE A 31 2.17 -11.98 -6.09
C ILE A 31 1.55 -10.69 -6.62
N ASP A 32 1.76 -10.41 -7.91
CA ASP A 32 1.19 -9.26 -8.60
C ASP A 32 -0.12 -9.65 -9.31
N PHE A 33 -1.17 -8.90 -9.03
CA PHE A 33 -2.45 -8.97 -9.72
C PHE A 33 -2.57 -7.77 -10.67
N ASN A 34 -1.82 -7.85 -11.76
CA ASN A 34 -1.64 -6.73 -12.70
C ASN A 34 -2.96 -6.22 -13.28
N ASP A 35 -3.93 -7.11 -13.49
CA ASP A 35 -5.22 -6.79 -14.06
C ASP A 35 -6.14 -5.98 -13.13
N PHE A 36 -5.81 -5.96 -11.83
CA PHE A 36 -6.49 -5.14 -10.81
C PHE A 36 -5.58 -4.13 -10.13
N GLY A 37 -4.31 -4.07 -10.52
CA GLY A 37 -3.35 -3.10 -10.00
C GLY A 37 -2.96 -3.25 -8.54
N PHE A 38 -3.01 -4.46 -7.97
CA PHE A 38 -2.60 -4.69 -6.58
C PHE A 38 -1.58 -5.83 -6.44
N ARG A 39 -0.93 -5.88 -5.27
CA ARG A 39 0.13 -6.86 -4.95
C ARG A 39 -0.08 -7.44 -3.55
N ILE A 40 0.11 -8.74 -3.42
CA ILE A 40 0.16 -9.43 -2.13
C ILE A 40 1.62 -9.67 -1.74
N ASN A 41 1.99 -9.27 -0.51
CA ASN A 41 3.31 -9.46 0.07
C ASN A 41 3.22 -10.32 1.33
N TYR A 42 4.20 -11.21 1.52
CA TYR A 42 4.35 -12.03 2.71
C TYR A 42 5.52 -11.54 3.54
N LYS A 43 5.26 -10.65 4.48
CA LYS A 43 6.27 -10.07 5.36
C LYS A 43 5.80 -10.10 6.81
N THR A 44 6.74 -10.16 7.73
CA THR A 44 6.50 -9.92 9.15
C THR A 44 7.29 -8.73 9.61
N GLU A 45 6.74 -7.98 10.54
CA GLU A 45 7.41 -6.86 11.19
C GLU A 45 7.77 -7.25 12.62
N GLY A 46 9.05 -7.11 12.96
CA GLY A 46 9.56 -7.30 14.31
C GLY A 46 10.01 -5.97 14.89
N LYS A 47 9.42 -5.56 16.02
CA LYS A 47 9.92 -4.41 16.78
C LYS A 47 11.30 -4.74 17.36
N ARG A 48 12.24 -3.81 17.24
CA ARG A 48 13.59 -3.92 17.79
C ARG A 48 13.74 -3.02 19.01
N ASN A 49 14.41 -3.56 20.04
CA ASN A 49 14.69 -2.79 21.25
C ASN A 49 15.78 -1.73 20.94
N VAL A 50 15.54 -0.50 21.37
CA VAL A 50 16.47 0.63 21.23
C VAL A 50 17.81 0.33 21.88
N GLY A 51 17.84 -0.41 23.00
CA GLY A 51 19.04 -0.81 23.70
C GLY A 51 19.86 -1.95 23.04
N SER A 52 19.36 -2.56 21.95
CA SER A 52 20.09 -3.64 21.29
C SER A 52 21.35 -3.15 20.59
N PRO A 53 22.46 -3.97 20.54
CA PRO A 53 23.71 -3.55 19.91
C PRO A 53 23.54 -3.08 18.45
N LEU A 54 22.65 -3.73 17.70
CA LEU A 54 22.35 -3.35 16.32
C LEU A 54 21.78 -1.93 16.23
N ILE A 55 20.80 -1.60 17.11
CA ILE A 55 20.15 -0.29 17.08
C ILE A 55 21.10 0.79 17.56
N LYS A 56 21.89 0.53 18.61
CA LYS A 56 22.93 1.45 19.05
C LYS A 56 23.87 1.80 17.90
N ARG A 57 24.41 0.81 17.18
CA ARG A 57 25.27 1.04 16.02
C ARG A 57 24.57 1.88 14.94
N ILE A 58 23.30 1.60 14.63
CA ILE A 58 22.53 2.39 13.64
C ILE A 58 22.41 3.85 14.07
N ILE A 59 22.23 4.11 15.37
CA ILE A 59 22.14 5.47 15.91
C ILE A 59 23.49 6.16 15.84
N ASP A 60 24.57 5.48 16.24
CA ASP A 60 25.93 6.02 16.23
C ASP A 60 26.40 6.36 14.82
N GLU A 61 26.12 5.49 13.84
CA GLU A 61 26.47 5.66 12.42
C GLU A 61 25.40 6.47 11.63
N TRP A 62 24.41 7.06 12.30
CA TRP A 62 23.27 7.69 11.63
C TRP A 62 23.67 8.74 10.59
N ASN A 63 24.63 9.59 10.90
CA ASN A 63 25.06 10.65 10.01
C ASN A 63 25.99 10.17 8.89
N GLU A 64 26.59 9.02 9.03
CA GLU A 64 27.56 8.42 8.11
C GLU A 64 26.90 7.42 7.14
N THR A 65 25.67 7.02 7.42
CA THR A 65 24.95 6.04 6.61
C THR A 65 23.91 6.71 5.74
N LYS A 66 23.90 6.40 4.43
CA LYS A 66 22.87 6.86 3.50
C LYS A 66 21.54 6.16 3.74
N LYS A 67 20.45 6.92 3.74
CA LYS A 67 19.11 6.47 4.06
C LYS A 67 18.10 6.94 3.03
N VAL A 68 17.02 6.20 2.87
CA VAL A 68 15.83 6.64 2.14
C VAL A 68 14.85 7.24 3.15
N PHE A 69 14.37 8.43 2.86
CA PHE A 69 13.40 9.14 3.69
C PHE A 69 12.02 9.02 3.04
N ARG A 70 11.01 8.85 3.89
CA ARG A 70 9.59 8.88 3.50
C ARG A 70 8.83 9.70 4.51
N LEU A 71 8.11 10.71 4.03
CA LEU A 71 7.13 11.47 4.81
C LEU A 71 5.77 10.84 4.55
N ILE A 72 5.11 10.37 5.60
CA ILE A 72 3.85 9.63 5.49
C ILE A 72 2.79 10.30 6.35
N LYS A 73 1.68 10.69 5.72
CA LYS A 73 0.43 11.01 6.40
C LYS A 73 -0.52 9.85 6.19
N ARG A 74 -0.89 9.17 7.28
CA ARG A 74 -1.65 7.91 7.23
C ARG A 74 -2.99 8.06 7.94
N PHE A 75 -4.02 7.51 7.32
CA PHE A 75 -5.34 7.31 7.88
C PHE A 75 -5.57 5.82 8.00
N THR A 76 -5.83 5.35 9.22
CA THR A 76 -6.00 3.93 9.53
C THR A 76 -7.46 3.65 9.81
N PHE A 77 -8.00 2.64 9.12
CA PHE A 77 -9.37 2.16 9.28
C PHE A 77 -9.35 0.73 9.81
N GLU A 78 -10.02 0.52 10.92
CA GLU A 78 -10.16 -0.78 11.56
C GLU A 78 -11.63 -1.03 11.87
N HIS A 79 -12.04 -2.30 11.78
CA HIS A 79 -13.38 -2.73 12.18
C HIS A 79 -13.24 -3.83 13.23
N GLU A 80 -14.01 -3.75 14.30
CA GLU A 80 -13.89 -4.67 15.45
C GLU A 80 -14.09 -6.14 15.09
N ASN A 81 -14.96 -6.42 14.11
CA ASN A 81 -15.30 -7.76 13.65
C ASN A 81 -14.42 -8.28 12.51
N TYR A 82 -13.46 -7.47 12.03
CA TYR A 82 -12.54 -7.87 10.95
C TYR A 82 -11.09 -7.87 11.44
N PRO A 83 -10.34 -8.95 11.18
CA PRO A 83 -8.93 -9.04 11.58
C PRO A 83 -8.02 -8.27 10.63
N LEU A 84 -8.53 -7.29 9.94
CA LEU A 84 -7.82 -6.50 8.94
C LEU A 84 -7.80 -5.02 9.31
N ARG A 85 -6.73 -4.39 8.93
CA ARG A 85 -6.53 -2.95 8.96
C ARG A 85 -6.35 -2.44 7.54
N VAL A 86 -6.98 -1.34 7.21
CA VAL A 86 -6.79 -0.64 5.94
C VAL A 86 -6.12 0.68 6.22
N ASP A 87 -4.92 0.86 5.69
CA ASP A 87 -4.14 2.08 5.80
C ASP A 87 -4.15 2.83 4.47
N CYS A 88 -4.71 4.05 4.47
CA CYS A 88 -4.63 4.98 3.35
C CYS A 88 -3.56 6.02 3.64
N SER A 89 -2.51 6.07 2.84
CA SER A 89 -1.34 6.91 3.09
C SER A 89 -1.07 7.85 1.95
N ILE A 90 -0.79 9.11 2.28
CA ILE A 90 -0.19 10.11 1.39
C ILE A 90 1.31 10.09 1.68
N VAL A 91 2.12 9.79 0.67
CA VAL A 91 3.54 9.52 0.85
C VAL A 91 4.36 10.42 -0.06
N ARG A 92 5.36 11.10 0.53
CA ARG A 92 6.46 11.71 -0.21
C ARG A 92 7.73 10.92 0.09
N SER A 93 8.48 10.58 -0.93
CA SER A 93 9.72 9.79 -0.79
C SER A 93 10.93 10.59 -1.23
N SER A 94 12.13 10.14 -0.82
CA SER A 94 13.39 10.66 -1.36
C SER A 94 13.39 10.68 -2.88
N LYS A 95 14.29 11.49 -3.48
CA LYS A 95 14.50 11.55 -4.94
C LYS A 95 14.55 10.15 -5.55
N GLN A 96 14.04 10.03 -6.78
CA GLN A 96 13.96 8.78 -7.49
C GLN A 96 14.70 8.84 -8.83
N LYS A 97 15.40 7.77 -9.18
CA LYS A 97 15.98 7.55 -10.51
C LYS A 97 15.41 6.26 -11.08
N GLY A 98 14.54 6.38 -12.08
CA GLY A 98 13.73 5.25 -12.55
C GLY A 98 12.83 4.71 -11.43
N ARG A 99 12.93 3.43 -11.11
CA ARG A 99 12.16 2.77 -10.02
C ARG A 99 12.89 2.73 -8.67
N ARG A 100 14.10 3.28 -8.56
CA ARG A 100 14.92 3.23 -7.36
C ARG A 100 14.95 4.57 -6.65
N LEU A 101 14.69 4.55 -5.34
CA LEU A 101 14.88 5.71 -4.48
C LEU A 101 16.38 5.93 -4.25
N ILE A 102 16.81 7.20 -4.29
CA ILE A 102 18.20 7.60 -4.07
C ILE A 102 18.40 7.81 -2.57
N PRO A 103 19.29 7.01 -1.93
CA PRO A 103 19.58 7.21 -0.52
C PRO A 103 20.50 8.41 -0.30
N GLU A 104 20.21 9.19 0.75
CA GLU A 104 20.91 10.41 1.14
C GLU A 104 21.35 10.37 2.61
N TYR A 105 22.37 11.14 2.98
CA TYR A 105 22.83 11.21 4.36
C TYR A 105 21.86 12.01 5.23
N ARG A 106 21.27 13.08 4.69
CA ARG A 106 20.41 14.01 5.40
C ARG A 106 19.04 14.12 4.76
N ILE A 107 18.04 14.42 5.56
CA ILE A 107 16.65 14.55 5.11
C ILE A 107 16.48 15.76 4.14
N GLU A 108 17.21 16.84 4.37
CA GLU A 108 17.14 18.04 3.55
C GLU A 108 17.61 17.77 2.12
N THR A 109 18.71 17.01 1.95
CA THR A 109 19.25 16.67 0.63
C THR A 109 18.42 15.66 -0.12
N SER A 110 17.59 14.88 0.60
CA SER A 110 16.67 13.90 0.00
C SER A 110 15.51 14.51 -0.78
N ASN A 111 15.23 15.81 -0.57
CA ASN A 111 14.10 16.56 -1.14
C ASN A 111 12.71 15.97 -0.83
N VAL A 112 12.60 15.15 0.23
CA VAL A 112 11.37 14.44 0.59
C VAL A 112 10.17 15.36 0.83
N PHE A 113 10.40 16.59 1.30
CA PHE A 113 9.31 17.53 1.59
C PHE A 113 8.72 18.18 0.32
N ASN A 114 9.47 18.20 -0.78
CA ASN A 114 9.07 18.86 -2.03
C ASN A 114 8.77 17.90 -3.18
N ASN A 115 9.07 16.60 -3.00
CA ASN A 115 8.78 15.60 -4.03
C ASN A 115 7.27 15.37 -4.18
N PRO A 116 6.82 14.95 -5.37
CA PRO A 116 5.41 14.63 -5.60
C PRO A 116 4.86 13.60 -4.61
N GLU A 117 3.59 13.76 -4.29
CA GLU A 117 2.85 12.81 -3.45
C GLU A 117 2.49 11.56 -4.24
N THR A 118 2.53 10.43 -3.56
CA THR A 118 1.98 9.16 -4.01
C THR A 118 0.94 8.68 -3.00
N TYR A 119 -0.09 8.01 -3.48
CA TYR A 119 -1.15 7.49 -2.65
C TYR A 119 -1.00 5.98 -2.55
N GLU A 120 -0.96 5.46 -1.32
CA GLU A 120 -0.80 4.04 -1.05
C GLU A 120 -2.00 3.56 -0.22
N VAL A 121 -2.60 2.45 -0.63
CA VAL A 121 -3.61 1.74 0.17
C VAL A 121 -3.02 0.38 0.53
N GLU A 122 -2.90 0.11 1.82
CA GLU A 122 -2.37 -1.15 2.36
C GLU A 122 -3.47 -1.85 3.17
N ILE A 123 -3.65 -3.14 2.94
CA ILE A 123 -4.54 -4.00 3.74
C ILE A 123 -3.64 -4.96 4.50
N GLU A 124 -3.66 -4.89 5.83
CA GLU A 124 -2.80 -5.69 6.70
C GLU A 124 -3.61 -6.62 7.61
N LEU A 125 -3.11 -7.83 7.79
CA LEU A 125 -3.66 -8.78 8.75
C LEU A 125 -3.18 -8.45 10.16
N MET A 126 -4.12 -8.25 11.09
CA MET A 126 -3.81 -7.95 12.49
C MET A 126 -3.84 -9.21 13.36
N LYS A 127 -2.72 -9.56 13.97
CA LYS A 127 -2.59 -10.75 14.84
C LYS A 127 -3.48 -10.73 16.10
N ARG A 128 -4.00 -9.60 16.53
CA ARG A 128 -4.58 -9.44 17.89
C ARG A 128 -6.10 -9.33 17.97
N ARG A 129 -6.83 -9.39 16.85
CA ARG A 129 -8.28 -9.13 16.85
C ARG A 129 -9.09 -10.23 16.18
N PHE A 130 -8.97 -11.44 16.70
CA PHE A 130 -9.90 -12.48 16.27
C PHE A 130 -10.87 -12.77 17.38
N PRO A 131 -12.18 -12.50 17.22
CA PRO A 131 -13.17 -13.00 18.13
C PRO A 131 -13.08 -14.53 18.12
N THR A 132 -13.10 -15.14 19.30
CA THR A 132 -13.09 -16.60 19.50
C THR A 132 -14.20 -17.33 18.76
N SER A 133 -15.28 -16.64 18.35
CA SER A 133 -16.38 -17.16 17.54
C SER A 133 -16.05 -17.34 16.04
N VAL A 134 -14.94 -16.80 15.56
CA VAL A 134 -14.53 -16.91 14.14
C VAL A 134 -13.33 -17.85 13.95
N GLY A 135 -12.86 -18.47 15.02
CA GLY A 135 -11.87 -19.57 14.96
C GLY A 135 -10.47 -19.15 14.46
N VAL A 136 -10.02 -17.91 14.71
CA VAL A 136 -8.74 -17.45 14.15
C VAL A 136 -7.90 -16.69 15.17
N PHE A 137 -6.75 -17.23 15.52
CA PHE A 137 -5.63 -16.67 16.30
C PHE A 137 -5.90 -16.16 17.72
N ALA A 138 -5.87 -17.02 18.69
CA ALA A 138 -5.69 -16.64 20.09
C ALA A 138 -4.40 -17.20 20.63
N ASN A 139 -3.46 -17.75 20.19
CA ASN A 139 -2.10 -18.13 20.57
C ASN A 139 -1.44 -18.96 19.45
N ASP A 140 -0.15 -19.11 19.48
CA ASP A 140 0.68 -19.76 18.46
C ASP A 140 0.28 -21.22 18.07
N ASP A 141 -0.71 -21.81 18.76
CA ASP A 141 -1.14 -23.21 18.60
C ASP A 141 -2.60 -23.40 18.13
N GLN A 142 -3.37 -22.35 17.84
CA GLN A 142 -4.75 -22.51 17.38
C GLN A 142 -4.88 -22.47 15.86
N PHE A 143 -5.51 -23.50 15.30
CA PHE A 143 -5.84 -23.63 13.88
C PHE A 143 -6.65 -22.43 13.39
N VAL A 144 -6.03 -21.68 12.50
CA VAL A 144 -6.69 -20.61 11.75
C VAL A 144 -7.58 -21.23 10.70
N ASP A 145 -8.84 -20.84 10.67
CA ASP A 145 -9.67 -21.12 9.49
C ASP A 145 -9.20 -20.23 8.33
N VAL A 146 -8.20 -20.73 7.62
CA VAL A 146 -7.59 -20.07 6.47
C VAL A 146 -8.64 -19.67 5.42
N LYS A 147 -9.72 -20.47 5.27
CA LYS A 147 -10.79 -20.18 4.32
C LYS A 147 -11.55 -18.92 4.71
N ASN A 148 -11.86 -18.75 6.00
CA ASN A 148 -12.53 -17.54 6.48
C ASN A 148 -11.62 -16.30 6.35
N VAL A 149 -10.34 -16.41 6.67
CA VAL A 149 -9.39 -15.32 6.48
C VAL A 149 -9.32 -14.90 5.02
N LEU A 150 -9.17 -15.86 4.10
CA LEU A 150 -9.15 -15.58 2.66
C LEU A 150 -10.46 -14.95 2.17
N LYS A 151 -11.61 -15.41 2.68
CA LYS A 151 -12.91 -14.81 2.35
C LYS A 151 -12.99 -13.35 2.79
N ILE A 152 -12.53 -13.04 4.02
CA ILE A 152 -12.52 -11.67 4.55
C ILE A 152 -11.55 -10.81 3.74
N PHE A 153 -10.34 -11.30 3.45
CA PHE A 153 -9.38 -10.60 2.60
C PHE A 153 -9.95 -10.28 1.23
N LYS A 154 -10.52 -11.29 0.55
CA LYS A 154 -11.14 -11.11 -0.76
C LYS A 154 -12.23 -10.05 -0.71
N LYS A 155 -13.13 -10.10 0.28
CA LYS A 155 -14.20 -9.11 0.44
C LYS A 155 -13.63 -7.70 0.65
N THR A 156 -12.62 -7.56 1.49
CA THR A 156 -11.99 -6.26 1.77
C THR A 156 -11.30 -5.71 0.53
N ILE A 157 -10.55 -6.53 -0.22
CA ILE A 157 -9.93 -6.13 -1.49
C ILE A 157 -11.00 -5.66 -2.49
N MET A 158 -12.10 -6.41 -2.62
CA MET A 158 -13.21 -6.03 -3.52
C MET A 158 -13.80 -4.67 -3.13
N VAL A 159 -14.07 -4.43 -1.85
CA VAL A 159 -14.61 -3.15 -1.36
C VAL A 159 -13.65 -2.00 -1.63
N VAL A 160 -12.35 -2.19 -1.33
CA VAL A 160 -11.33 -1.16 -1.56
C VAL A 160 -11.19 -0.85 -3.05
N LEU A 161 -11.10 -1.87 -3.90
CA LEU A 161 -11.00 -1.67 -5.36
C LEU A 161 -12.25 -0.99 -5.94
N SER A 162 -13.44 -1.41 -5.51
CA SER A 162 -14.70 -0.76 -5.92
C SER A 162 -14.72 0.71 -5.52
N GLY A 163 -14.27 1.03 -4.29
CA GLY A 163 -14.17 2.41 -3.84
C GLY A 163 -13.16 3.24 -4.63
N LEU A 164 -12.00 2.68 -4.97
CA LEU A 164 -10.98 3.34 -5.79
C LEU A 164 -11.44 3.58 -7.25
N GLN A 165 -12.23 2.65 -7.78
CA GLN A 165 -12.77 2.73 -9.14
C GLN A 165 -14.11 3.47 -9.22
N ASN A 166 -14.69 3.86 -8.08
CA ASN A 166 -16.03 4.43 -7.99
C ASN A 166 -17.09 3.55 -8.69
N SER A 167 -17.05 2.24 -8.43
CA SER A 167 -17.91 1.22 -9.03
C SER A 167 -18.51 0.32 -7.94
N ASN A 168 -19.63 -0.37 -8.25
CA ASN A 168 -20.26 -1.29 -7.31
C ASN A 168 -19.49 -2.59 -7.09
N PHE A 169 -18.61 -2.94 -8.02
CA PHE A 169 -17.72 -4.09 -7.97
C PHE A 169 -16.42 -3.81 -8.75
N PRO A 170 -15.31 -4.48 -8.43
CA PRO A 170 -14.05 -4.28 -9.12
C PRO A 170 -14.14 -4.66 -10.60
N ILE A 171 -13.63 -3.79 -11.44
CA ILE A 171 -13.52 -4.00 -12.89
C ILE A 171 -12.04 -4.22 -13.20
N SER A 172 -11.72 -5.24 -13.98
CA SER A 172 -10.35 -5.50 -14.40
C SER A 172 -9.95 -4.55 -15.53
N PHE A 173 -8.65 -4.24 -15.63
CA PHE A 173 -8.12 -3.41 -16.72
C PHE A 173 -8.35 -4.04 -18.10
N SER A 174 -8.35 -5.38 -18.19
CA SER A 174 -8.66 -6.09 -19.42
C SER A 174 -10.12 -5.95 -19.83
N GLU A 175 -11.08 -6.00 -18.89
CA GLU A 175 -12.48 -5.75 -19.17
C GLU A 175 -12.72 -4.31 -19.60
N GLU A 176 -12.16 -3.33 -18.87
CA GLU A 176 -12.24 -1.92 -19.24
C GLU A 176 -11.70 -1.68 -20.65
N ALA A 177 -10.48 -2.17 -20.93
CA ALA A 177 -9.87 -2.04 -22.25
C ALA A 177 -10.69 -2.75 -23.34
N GLY A 178 -11.32 -3.89 -23.03
CA GLY A 178 -12.19 -4.62 -23.94
C GLY A 178 -13.43 -3.82 -24.33
N VAL A 179 -14.12 -3.25 -23.34
CA VAL A 179 -15.31 -2.41 -23.55
C VAL A 179 -14.95 -1.16 -24.35
N LEU A 180 -13.87 -0.47 -23.97
CA LEU A 180 -13.39 0.72 -24.69
C LEU A 180 -13.04 0.42 -26.14
N ARG A 181 -12.37 -0.70 -26.39
CA ARG A 181 -12.02 -1.14 -27.75
C ARG A 181 -13.26 -1.45 -28.58
N ASN A 182 -14.23 -2.17 -28.02
CA ASN A 182 -15.48 -2.48 -28.69
C ASN A 182 -16.26 -1.21 -29.02
N TYR A 183 -16.31 -0.26 -28.09
CA TYR A 183 -16.94 1.05 -28.32
C TYR A 183 -16.26 1.79 -29.49
N MET A 184 -14.94 1.87 -29.50
CA MET A 184 -14.20 2.54 -30.57
C MET A 184 -14.37 1.83 -31.92
N ASN A 185 -14.43 0.49 -31.95
CA ASN A 185 -14.68 -0.27 -33.17
C ASN A 185 -16.08 0.03 -33.75
N MET A 186 -17.09 0.22 -32.89
CA MET A 186 -18.42 0.61 -33.39
C MET A 186 -18.44 2.04 -33.99
N LEU A 187 -17.66 2.97 -33.43
CA LEU A 187 -17.60 4.35 -33.92
C LEU A 187 -16.81 4.51 -35.22
N TYR A 188 -15.81 3.67 -35.44
CA TYR A 188 -14.85 3.80 -36.56
C TYR A 188 -14.88 2.62 -37.53
N ASP A 189 -16.03 1.98 -37.71
CA ASP A 189 -16.28 0.88 -38.66
C ASP A 189 -15.22 -0.25 -38.58
N GLY A 190 -14.85 -0.64 -37.36
CA GLY A 190 -13.93 -1.74 -37.13
C GLY A 190 -12.46 -1.44 -37.42
N LYS A 191 -12.09 -0.20 -37.74
CA LYS A 191 -10.67 0.17 -37.91
C LYS A 191 -9.96 0.17 -36.58
N PRO A 192 -8.89 -0.64 -36.39
CA PRO A 192 -8.15 -0.69 -35.14
C PRO A 192 -7.58 0.69 -34.78
N GLN A 193 -7.83 1.13 -33.56
CA GLN A 193 -7.24 2.34 -33.01
C GLN A 193 -6.09 1.92 -32.09
N ASP A 194 -4.84 1.99 -32.57
CA ASP A 194 -3.64 1.61 -31.83
C ASP A 194 -3.24 2.65 -30.76
N ARG A 195 -4.03 3.69 -30.55
CA ARG A 195 -3.77 4.73 -29.57
C ARG A 195 -4.52 4.50 -28.25
N ARG A 196 -4.01 5.07 -27.19
CA ARG A 196 -4.70 5.08 -25.90
C ARG A 196 -6.03 5.83 -26.01
N ILE A 197 -7.11 5.17 -25.64
CA ILE A 197 -8.45 5.76 -25.56
C ILE A 197 -8.51 6.66 -24.32
N THR A 198 -9.07 7.84 -24.49
CA THR A 198 -9.24 8.86 -23.45
C THR A 198 -10.71 9.26 -23.35
N SER A 199 -11.08 9.96 -22.27
CA SER A 199 -12.45 10.50 -22.10
C SER A 199 -12.92 11.40 -23.24
N ARG A 200 -12.00 12.01 -24.00
CA ARG A 200 -12.30 12.85 -25.17
C ARG A 200 -12.72 12.06 -26.40
N ASP A 201 -12.47 10.76 -26.40
CA ASP A 201 -12.85 9.88 -27.51
C ASP A 201 -14.30 9.41 -27.41
N PHE A 202 -14.96 9.66 -26.29
CA PHE A 202 -16.37 9.32 -26.12
C PHE A 202 -17.27 10.30 -26.89
N VAL A 203 -18.10 9.76 -27.76
CA VAL A 203 -19.12 10.50 -28.50
C VAL A 203 -20.46 10.22 -27.86
N GLY A 204 -21.14 11.22 -27.34
CA GLY A 204 -22.44 11.07 -26.70
C GLY A 204 -22.73 12.19 -25.69
N PHE A 205 -23.83 12.06 -24.98
CA PHE A 205 -24.20 13.02 -23.93
C PHE A 205 -23.20 12.94 -22.78
N SER A 206 -22.44 14.01 -22.58
CA SER A 206 -21.65 14.18 -21.38
C SER A 206 -22.51 14.86 -20.30
N SER A 207 -22.42 14.40 -19.05
CA SER A 207 -23.00 15.14 -17.93
C SER A 207 -22.31 16.50 -17.80
N VAL A 208 -23.10 17.57 -17.90
CA VAL A 208 -22.63 18.93 -17.59
C VAL A 208 -22.99 19.20 -16.14
N SER A 209 -21.99 19.51 -15.32
CA SER A 209 -22.25 20.05 -13.98
C SER A 209 -22.98 21.37 -14.13
N LEU A 210 -24.21 21.46 -13.66
CA LEU A 210 -24.92 22.73 -13.52
C LEU A 210 -24.22 23.49 -12.41
N GLU A 211 -23.39 24.45 -12.76
CA GLU A 211 -22.94 25.46 -11.81
C GLU A 211 -24.15 26.33 -11.48
N MET A 212 -24.53 26.38 -10.20
CA MET A 212 -25.50 27.33 -9.75
C MET A 212 -24.94 28.75 -9.95
N PRO A 213 -25.65 29.66 -10.65
CA PRO A 213 -25.20 31.04 -10.73
C PRO A 213 -25.17 31.63 -9.32
N ASN A 214 -24.06 32.30 -8.97
CA ASN A 214 -23.90 33.07 -7.75
C ASN A 214 -24.94 34.22 -7.65
#